data_f2322b54026156bfec9272205b8e8d41
#
_entry.id   f2322b54026156bfec9272205b8e8d41
#
_cell.length_a   1.000
_cell.length_b   1.000
_cell.length_c   1.000
_cell.angle_alpha   90.00
_cell.angle_beta   90.00
_cell.angle_gamma   90.00
#
_symmetry.space_group_name_H-M   'P 1'
#
loop_
_entity.id
_entity.type
_entity.pdbx_description
1 polymer ?
#
loop_
_entity_poly.entity_id
_entity_poly.type
_entity_poly.pdbx_seq_one_letter_code
_entity_poly.pdbx_strand_id
1 'polypeptide(L)'
;MKKIIFVLSLVIIFTGFSKNAAAQYYFYNDTYYDSPLLFEIGGSAGIMNCLTDLGGKKGIGKKFIKDLNMGTTEFQGGLYFMAMYKYSVGLRLEGTFGKVSADDAVLKNVDVKDIARARYNRNVSFRSTISEFSLVAELHPLFLLIDYTERDQDPPRYSPYLLGGVGYYSFNPQAKLANRWVDLQPLSTEGQGFVEYPDRPVYKLKQINFPLGAGIKYELSDVLNVRGEFVYRVLGTDYLDDVSTTYVDPVAYANPANGFSVKKQADAFKLSDRQLNKVTGPGGKRGSPAQKDAFFTFNIKLGLAIGRERIR
;
A
#
# COMPACT_ATOMS: atom_id res chain seq x y z
N MET A 1 10.39 21.41 12.87
CA MET A 1 10.33 22.76 12.31
C MET A 1 10.50 22.80 10.80
N LYS A 2 11.57 22.23 10.16
CA LYS A 2 11.76 22.28 8.69
C LYS A 2 10.61 21.68 7.86
N LYS A 3 9.95 20.60 8.31
CA LYS A 3 8.81 19.98 7.62
C LYS A 3 7.53 20.84 7.64
N ILE A 4 7.32 21.58 8.71
CA ILE A 4 6.16 22.50 8.86
C ILE A 4 6.35 23.73 7.94
N ILE A 5 7.57 24.24 7.84
CA ILE A 5 7.91 25.36 6.95
C ILE A 5 7.70 24.96 5.48
N PHE A 6 8.05 23.74 5.12
CA PHE A 6 7.84 23.22 3.74
C PHE A 6 6.36 23.08 3.39
N VAL A 7 5.53 22.60 4.31
CA VAL A 7 4.06 22.52 4.11
C VAL A 7 3.44 23.91 4.04
N LEU A 8 3.87 24.83 4.90
CA LEU A 8 3.41 26.23 4.86
C LEU A 8 3.82 26.96 3.57
N SER A 9 5.03 26.72 3.06
CA SER A 9 5.47 27.30 1.78
C SER A 9 4.67 26.75 0.60
N LEU A 10 4.28 25.47 0.64
CA LEU A 10 3.42 24.87 -0.39
C LEU A 10 2.01 25.48 -0.38
N VAL A 11 1.44 25.72 0.80
CA VAL A 11 0.14 26.38 0.98
C VAL A 11 0.18 27.84 0.48
N ILE A 12 1.26 28.59 0.77
CA ILE A 12 1.44 29.98 0.34
C ILE A 12 1.59 30.07 -1.19
N ILE A 13 2.28 29.10 -1.83
CA ILE A 13 2.37 29.03 -3.29
C ILE A 13 0.99 28.80 -3.91
N PHE A 14 0.16 27.94 -3.32
CA PHE A 14 -1.21 27.69 -3.80
C PHE A 14 -2.15 28.88 -3.62
N THR A 15 -1.99 29.68 -2.55
CA THR A 15 -2.82 30.88 -2.32
C THR A 15 -2.37 32.08 -3.16
N GLY A 16 -1.11 32.14 -3.60
CA GLY A 16 -0.55 33.22 -4.44
C GLY A 16 -1.05 33.23 -5.88
N PHE A 17 -1.63 32.13 -6.36
CA PHE A 17 -2.21 32.02 -7.71
C PHE A 17 -3.72 32.26 -7.81
N SER A 18 -4.37 32.72 -6.73
CA SER A 18 -5.77 33.13 -6.77
C SER A 18 -5.98 34.50 -7.45
N LYS A 19 -5.54 34.62 -8.70
CA LYS A 19 -6.12 35.63 -9.59
C LYS A 19 -7.49 35.11 -9.97
N ASN A 20 -8.54 35.81 -9.47
CA ASN A 20 -9.93 35.74 -9.89
C ASN A 20 -10.23 34.59 -10.84
N ALA A 21 -10.26 33.36 -10.30
CA ALA A 21 -10.97 32.29 -10.96
C ALA A 21 -12.45 32.71 -10.87
N ALA A 22 -12.91 33.52 -11.83
CA ALA A 22 -14.31 33.57 -12.12
C ALA A 22 -14.69 32.11 -12.31
N ALA A 23 -15.43 31.54 -11.37
CA ALA A 23 -16.05 30.25 -11.55
C ALA A 23 -16.94 30.42 -12.75
N GLN A 24 -16.39 30.11 -13.93
CA GLN A 24 -17.23 29.97 -15.10
C GLN A 24 -18.18 28.86 -14.73
N TYR A 25 -19.45 29.23 -14.63
CA TYR A 25 -20.54 28.27 -14.52
C TYR A 25 -20.41 27.34 -15.71
N TYR A 26 -19.96 26.12 -15.42
CA TYR A 26 -19.90 25.06 -16.40
C TYR A 26 -21.31 24.58 -16.61
N PHE A 27 -21.89 25.01 -17.69
CA PHE A 27 -23.08 24.34 -18.21
C PHE A 27 -22.62 22.96 -18.69
N TYR A 28 -23.17 21.92 -18.11
CA TYR A 28 -23.25 20.63 -18.74
C TYR A 28 -24.03 20.82 -20.01
N ASN A 29 -23.33 21.02 -21.09
CA ASN A 29 -23.91 21.17 -22.40
C ASN A 29 -24.12 19.73 -22.94
N ASP A 30 -25.09 19.54 -23.87
CA ASP A 30 -25.42 18.27 -24.50
C ASP A 30 -24.21 17.52 -25.09
N THR A 31 -23.18 18.23 -25.49
CA THR A 31 -21.89 17.67 -25.93
C THR A 31 -21.09 16.93 -24.85
N TYR A 32 -21.32 17.17 -23.57
CA TYR A 32 -20.65 16.45 -22.49
C TYR A 32 -21.02 14.96 -22.50
N TYR A 33 -22.21 14.61 -22.96
CA TYR A 33 -22.73 13.26 -23.05
C TYR A 33 -22.62 12.65 -24.45
N ASP A 34 -22.25 13.42 -25.46
CA ASP A 34 -22.12 12.96 -26.84
C ASP A 34 -20.89 12.07 -27.06
N SER A 35 -19.87 12.16 -26.21
CA SER A 35 -18.72 11.24 -26.22
C SER A 35 -18.94 10.08 -25.23
N PRO A 36 -19.26 8.87 -25.67
CA PRO A 36 -19.45 7.73 -24.79
C PRO A 36 -18.15 7.30 -24.12
N LEU A 37 -16.99 7.69 -24.63
CA LEU A 37 -15.66 7.38 -24.13
C LEU A 37 -14.92 8.65 -23.72
N LEU A 38 -14.50 8.68 -22.46
CA LEU A 38 -13.63 9.70 -21.90
C LEU A 38 -12.30 9.07 -21.52
N PHE A 39 -11.21 9.68 -21.94
CA PHE A 39 -9.87 9.30 -21.50
C PHE A 39 -9.38 10.24 -20.41
N GLU A 40 -8.61 9.72 -19.48
CA GLU A 40 -8.04 10.51 -18.38
C GLU A 40 -6.61 10.07 -18.13
N ILE A 41 -5.71 11.03 -17.96
CA ILE A 41 -4.35 10.78 -17.46
C ILE A 41 -4.17 11.57 -16.18
N GLY A 42 -3.49 10.99 -15.21
CA GLY A 42 -3.31 11.69 -13.94
C GLY A 42 -2.18 11.17 -13.09
N GLY A 43 -1.95 11.92 -12.02
CA GLY A 43 -1.00 11.55 -10.98
C GLY A 43 -1.68 11.36 -9.64
N SER A 44 -1.06 10.57 -8.78
CA SER A 44 -1.48 10.32 -7.41
C SER A 44 -0.37 10.62 -6.42
N ALA A 45 -0.75 11.15 -5.27
CA ALA A 45 0.10 11.28 -4.10
C ALA A 45 -0.70 10.91 -2.86
N GLY A 46 -0.04 10.29 -1.89
CA GLY A 46 -0.74 9.87 -0.68
C GLY A 46 0.15 9.13 0.30
N ILE A 47 -0.49 8.33 1.10
CA ILE A 47 0.16 7.55 2.14
C ILE A 47 -0.09 6.05 1.93
N MET A 48 0.90 5.26 2.31
CA MET A 48 0.88 3.80 2.26
C MET A 48 1.19 3.23 3.65
N ASN A 49 0.50 2.17 4.02
CA ASN A 49 0.74 1.45 5.25
C ASN A 49 0.43 -0.04 5.04
N CYS A 50 0.93 -0.91 5.90
CA CYS A 50 0.73 -2.35 5.83
C CYS A 50 0.06 -2.92 7.08
N LEU A 51 -0.53 -4.08 6.89
CA LEU A 51 -1.08 -4.94 7.93
C LEU A 51 -0.34 -6.26 7.84
N THR A 52 0.59 -6.47 8.74
CA THR A 52 1.48 -7.62 8.81
C THR A 52 1.55 -8.14 10.26
N ASP A 53 2.31 -9.19 10.47
CA ASP A 53 2.54 -9.77 11.80
C ASP A 53 3.34 -8.85 12.75
N LEU A 54 3.94 -7.76 12.23
CA LEU A 54 4.77 -6.84 13.00
C LEU A 54 3.99 -5.65 13.55
N GLY A 55 4.41 -5.21 14.74
CA GLY A 55 3.83 -4.03 15.40
C GLY A 55 2.42 -4.29 15.91
N GLY A 56 1.46 -3.48 15.42
CA GLY A 56 0.07 -3.53 15.83
C GLY A 56 -0.22 -2.82 17.15
N LYS A 57 -1.36 -3.14 17.77
CA LYS A 57 -1.84 -2.57 19.04
C LYS A 57 -1.80 -3.57 20.19
N LYS A 58 -2.18 -3.11 21.39
CA LYS A 58 -2.32 -3.96 22.60
C LYS A 58 -3.26 -5.14 22.37
N GLY A 59 -2.98 -6.27 23.03
CA GLY A 59 -3.79 -7.48 22.98
C GLY A 59 -3.50 -8.38 21.78
N ILE A 60 -4.44 -9.26 21.47
CA ILE A 60 -4.38 -10.14 20.31
C ILE A 60 -4.48 -9.26 19.05
N GLY A 61 -3.62 -9.52 18.05
CA GLY A 61 -3.67 -8.84 16.76
C GLY A 61 -5.10 -8.85 16.20
N LYS A 62 -5.60 -7.68 15.81
CA LYS A 62 -6.95 -7.52 15.28
C LYS A 62 -6.90 -7.43 13.76
N LYS A 63 -7.93 -7.96 13.12
CA LYS A 63 -8.05 -7.88 11.66
C LYS A 63 -8.34 -6.45 11.21
N PHE A 64 -7.78 -6.06 10.06
CA PHE A 64 -8.05 -4.82 9.36
C PHE A 64 -7.58 -3.56 10.13
N ILE A 65 -8.14 -2.41 9.86
CA ILE A 65 -7.78 -1.07 10.39
C ILE A 65 -7.65 -1.00 11.93
N LYS A 66 -8.23 -1.96 12.65
CA LYS A 66 -8.20 -1.98 14.13
C LYS A 66 -6.80 -2.17 14.72
N ASP A 67 -5.88 -2.76 13.97
CA ASP A 67 -4.48 -2.98 14.40
C ASP A 67 -3.48 -2.01 13.72
N LEU A 68 -3.99 -1.03 13.01
CA LEU A 68 -3.21 -0.05 12.25
C LEU A 68 -2.32 0.79 13.17
N ASN A 69 -1.03 0.84 12.84
CA ASN A 69 -0.08 1.77 13.42
C ASN A 69 0.19 2.94 12.48
N MET A 70 -0.32 4.12 12.83
CA MET A 70 -0.10 5.33 12.03
C MET A 70 1.35 5.83 12.07
N GLY A 71 2.14 5.42 13.05
CA GLY A 71 3.54 5.84 13.21
C GLY A 71 4.49 5.27 12.14
N THR A 72 4.07 4.22 11.44
CA THR A 72 4.83 3.56 10.35
C THR A 72 4.27 3.87 8.96
N THR A 73 3.47 4.93 8.86
CA THR A 73 2.89 5.37 7.58
C THR A 73 3.94 6.06 6.72
N GLU A 74 4.09 5.63 5.49
CA GLU A 74 5.06 6.13 4.51
C GLU A 74 4.36 6.86 3.36
N PHE A 75 5.10 7.71 2.64
CA PHE A 75 4.59 8.37 1.44
C PHE A 75 4.60 7.43 0.23
N GLN A 76 3.63 7.65 -0.66
CA GLN A 76 3.57 7.00 -1.97
C GLN A 76 3.16 7.99 -3.05
N GLY A 77 3.47 7.64 -4.30
CA GLY A 77 3.04 8.36 -5.49
C GLY A 77 2.81 7.42 -6.66
N GLY A 78 2.12 7.90 -7.68
CA GLY A 78 1.83 7.08 -8.84
C GLY A 78 1.32 7.89 -10.02
N LEU A 79 1.18 7.20 -11.16
CA LEU A 79 0.60 7.73 -12.39
C LEU A 79 -0.47 6.76 -12.88
N TYR A 80 -1.49 7.27 -13.54
CA TYR A 80 -2.52 6.44 -14.12
C TYR A 80 -3.02 6.96 -15.47
N PHE A 81 -3.52 6.02 -16.25
CA PHE A 81 -4.30 6.26 -17.45
C PHE A 81 -5.63 5.51 -17.33
N MET A 82 -6.72 6.16 -17.70
CA MET A 82 -8.05 5.58 -17.57
C MET A 82 -8.87 5.84 -18.84
N ALA A 83 -9.64 4.85 -19.25
CA ALA A 83 -10.73 4.96 -20.19
C ALA A 83 -12.04 4.76 -19.43
N MET A 84 -12.96 5.71 -19.56
CA MET A 84 -14.27 5.67 -18.89
C MET A 84 -15.38 5.65 -19.93
N TYR A 85 -16.32 4.74 -19.79
CA TYR A 85 -17.50 4.60 -20.64
C TYR A 85 -18.73 5.18 -19.95
N LYS A 86 -19.41 6.12 -20.63
CA LYS A 86 -20.64 6.79 -20.17
C LYS A 86 -20.58 7.25 -18.70
N TYR A 87 -19.40 7.70 -18.22
CA TYR A 87 -19.18 8.15 -16.85
C TYR A 87 -19.50 7.13 -15.75
N SER A 88 -19.90 5.91 -16.13
CA SER A 88 -20.40 4.85 -15.23
C SER A 88 -19.41 3.75 -14.98
N VAL A 89 -18.64 3.35 -15.98
CA VAL A 89 -17.66 2.27 -15.89
C VAL A 89 -16.31 2.74 -16.40
N GLY A 90 -15.27 2.60 -15.60
CA GLY A 90 -13.88 2.94 -15.95
C GLY A 90 -12.97 1.73 -15.98
N LEU A 91 -11.97 1.75 -16.84
CA LEU A 91 -10.85 0.83 -16.82
C LEU A 91 -9.56 1.64 -16.70
N ARG A 92 -8.81 1.42 -15.62
CA ARG A 92 -7.63 2.19 -15.25
C ARG A 92 -6.38 1.33 -15.21
N LEU A 93 -5.33 1.75 -15.90
CA LEU A 93 -3.96 1.28 -15.71
C LEU A 93 -3.27 2.23 -14.75
N GLU A 94 -2.66 1.70 -13.69
CA GLU A 94 -2.01 2.51 -12.66
C GLU A 94 -0.65 1.93 -12.27
N GLY A 95 0.35 2.80 -12.17
CA GLY A 95 1.64 2.52 -11.55
C GLY A 95 1.74 3.19 -10.19
N THR A 96 1.96 2.45 -9.12
CA THR A 96 2.07 2.95 -7.75
C THR A 96 3.45 2.61 -7.18
N PHE A 97 4.11 3.60 -6.59
CA PHE A 97 5.44 3.49 -6.00
C PHE A 97 5.43 4.04 -4.58
N GLY A 98 5.93 3.26 -3.63
CA GLY A 98 5.93 3.67 -2.22
C GLY A 98 6.78 2.76 -1.36
N LYS A 99 6.59 2.89 -0.06
CA LYS A 99 7.25 2.05 0.95
C LYS A 99 6.24 1.65 2.01
N VAL A 100 6.48 0.51 2.60
CA VAL A 100 5.81 0.05 3.82
C VAL A 100 6.85 -0.26 4.88
N SER A 101 6.50 -0.05 6.14
CA SER A 101 7.37 -0.35 7.27
C SER A 101 6.54 -0.76 8.48
N ALA A 102 7.09 -1.62 9.34
CA ALA A 102 6.54 -1.93 10.65
C ALA A 102 7.66 -2.23 11.63
N ASP A 103 7.37 -2.04 12.93
CA ASP A 103 8.34 -2.19 14.00
C ASP A 103 7.64 -2.65 15.29
N ASP A 104 8.11 -3.73 15.88
CA ASP A 104 7.64 -4.24 17.17
C ASP A 104 7.92 -3.28 18.34
N ALA A 105 8.89 -2.36 18.19
CA ALA A 105 9.23 -1.36 19.21
C ALA A 105 8.07 -0.40 19.54
N VAL A 106 7.07 -0.26 18.68
CA VAL A 106 5.85 0.52 18.95
C VAL A 106 5.10 -0.01 20.17
N LEU A 107 5.31 -1.27 20.55
CA LEU A 107 4.71 -1.95 21.69
C LEU A 107 5.52 -1.79 23.00
N LYS A 108 6.52 -0.92 23.05
CA LYS A 108 7.41 -0.71 24.22
C LYS A 108 6.64 -0.48 25.53
N ASN A 109 5.54 0.27 25.46
CA ASN A 109 4.76 0.66 26.66
C ASN A 109 3.59 -0.30 26.96
N VAL A 110 3.58 -1.48 26.37
CA VAL A 110 2.56 -2.52 26.62
C VAL A 110 2.87 -3.22 27.95
N ASP A 111 1.82 -3.50 28.72
CA ASP A 111 1.93 -4.20 30.01
C ASP A 111 2.65 -5.55 29.82
N VAL A 112 3.44 -5.95 30.84
CA VAL A 112 4.19 -7.21 30.83
C VAL A 112 3.27 -8.44 30.73
N LYS A 113 2.04 -8.34 31.24
CA LYS A 113 1.03 -9.40 31.18
C LYS A 113 0.23 -9.45 29.88
N ASP A 114 0.38 -8.45 29.00
CA ASP A 114 -0.33 -8.39 27.72
C ASP A 114 0.32 -9.37 26.71
N ILE A 115 -0.51 -10.07 25.94
CA ILE A 115 -0.05 -10.99 24.87
C ILE A 115 0.83 -10.27 23.84
N ALA A 116 0.57 -8.98 23.58
CA ALA A 116 1.39 -8.14 22.70
C ALA A 116 2.83 -7.98 23.19
N ARG A 117 3.13 -8.27 24.47
CA ARG A 117 4.49 -8.25 25.01
C ARG A 117 5.42 -9.26 24.32
N ALA A 118 4.89 -10.37 23.83
CA ALA A 118 5.66 -11.34 23.05
C ALA A 118 6.17 -10.71 21.73
N ARG A 119 5.34 -9.90 21.04
CA ARG A 119 5.75 -9.15 19.84
C ARG A 119 6.83 -8.11 20.17
N TYR A 120 6.65 -7.33 21.22
CA TYR A 120 7.70 -6.41 21.68
C TYR A 120 9.02 -7.15 21.96
N ASN A 121 8.97 -8.31 22.64
CA ASN A 121 10.17 -9.10 22.93
C ASN A 121 10.81 -9.69 21.67
N ARG A 122 10.02 -10.00 20.63
CA ARG A 122 10.50 -10.45 19.32
C ARG A 122 11.41 -9.40 18.65
N ASN A 123 11.11 -8.10 18.83
CA ASN A 123 11.96 -6.96 18.44
C ASN A 123 12.36 -6.96 16.96
N VAL A 124 11.41 -7.31 16.09
CA VAL A 124 11.62 -7.31 14.65
C VAL A 124 11.12 -5.98 14.06
N SER A 125 11.84 -5.47 13.08
CA SER A 125 11.44 -4.32 12.29
C SER A 125 11.83 -4.52 10.84
N PHE A 126 11.01 -4.01 9.93
CA PHE A 126 11.29 -4.07 8.51
C PHE A 126 10.88 -2.79 7.80
N ARG A 127 11.41 -2.61 6.61
CA ARG A 127 10.88 -1.74 5.56
C ARG A 127 10.87 -2.49 4.23
N SER A 128 9.94 -2.19 3.35
CA SER A 128 9.92 -2.75 2.00
C SER A 128 9.53 -1.66 1.00
N THR A 129 10.29 -1.55 -0.09
CA THR A 129 9.90 -0.71 -1.24
C THR A 129 8.88 -1.48 -2.06
N ILE A 130 7.78 -0.82 -2.40
CA ILE A 130 6.69 -1.38 -3.21
C ILE A 130 6.69 -0.68 -4.57
N SER A 131 6.65 -1.48 -5.63
CA SER A 131 6.38 -1.03 -7.00
C SER A 131 5.27 -1.90 -7.56
N GLU A 132 4.15 -1.31 -7.91
CA GLU A 132 2.93 -1.99 -8.37
C GLU A 132 2.49 -1.45 -9.72
N PHE A 133 2.11 -2.36 -10.64
CA PHE A 133 1.34 -2.04 -11.83
C PHE A 133 0.02 -2.78 -11.76
N SER A 134 -1.08 -2.06 -11.89
CA SER A 134 -2.42 -2.62 -11.73
C SER A 134 -3.36 -2.24 -12.86
N LEU A 135 -4.26 -3.17 -13.18
CA LEU A 135 -5.43 -2.96 -14.01
C LEU A 135 -6.65 -2.98 -13.10
N VAL A 136 -7.36 -1.87 -13.04
CA VAL A 136 -8.45 -1.62 -12.09
C VAL A 136 -9.70 -1.23 -12.85
N ALA A 137 -10.81 -1.90 -12.57
CA ALA A 137 -12.14 -1.49 -13.00
C ALA A 137 -12.74 -0.56 -11.95
N GLU A 138 -13.35 0.53 -12.40
CA GLU A 138 -14.12 1.47 -11.58
C GLU A 138 -15.61 1.39 -11.94
N LEU A 139 -16.45 1.45 -10.92
CA LEU A 139 -17.90 1.51 -11.06
C LEU A 139 -18.41 2.76 -10.37
N HIS A 140 -19.10 3.62 -11.11
CA HIS A 140 -19.68 4.88 -10.65
C HIS A 140 -21.21 4.75 -10.56
N PRO A 141 -21.78 4.35 -9.39
CA PRO A 141 -23.19 3.99 -9.27
C PRO A 141 -24.15 5.12 -9.64
N LEU A 142 -23.81 6.38 -9.35
CA LEU A 142 -24.67 7.51 -9.68
C LEU A 142 -24.94 7.60 -11.19
N PHE A 143 -23.94 7.40 -12.02
CA PHE A 143 -24.05 7.46 -13.47
C PHE A 143 -24.51 6.13 -14.09
N LEU A 144 -24.48 5.03 -13.34
CA LEU A 144 -25.01 3.75 -13.78
C LEU A 144 -26.53 3.67 -13.56
N LEU A 145 -27.03 4.23 -12.44
CA LEU A 145 -28.42 4.11 -12.01
C LEU A 145 -29.29 5.26 -12.49
N ILE A 146 -28.71 6.40 -12.86
CA ILE A 146 -29.40 7.62 -13.24
C ILE A 146 -28.89 8.03 -14.61
N ASP A 147 -29.80 8.05 -15.59
CA ASP A 147 -29.51 8.64 -16.90
C ASP A 147 -29.76 10.16 -16.84
N TYR A 148 -28.67 10.91 -16.87
CA TYR A 148 -28.73 12.38 -16.85
C TYR A 148 -28.96 12.99 -18.24
N THR A 149 -28.84 12.22 -19.32
CA THR A 149 -29.07 12.70 -20.68
C THR A 149 -30.56 12.97 -20.98
N GLU A 150 -31.45 12.26 -20.27
CA GLU A 150 -32.89 12.41 -20.41
C GLU A 150 -33.53 13.33 -19.35
N ARG A 151 -32.72 13.96 -18.49
CA ARG A 151 -33.20 14.81 -17.40
C ARG A 151 -32.83 16.26 -17.62
N ASP A 152 -33.79 17.18 -17.38
CA ASP A 152 -33.56 18.63 -17.33
C ASP A 152 -32.70 19.09 -16.13
N GLN A 153 -31.88 18.20 -15.56
CA GLN A 153 -31.06 18.48 -14.40
C GLN A 153 -29.59 18.18 -14.70
N ASP A 154 -28.73 19.13 -14.37
CA ASP A 154 -27.29 18.94 -14.46
C ASP A 154 -26.82 17.78 -13.60
N PRO A 155 -25.92 16.93 -14.10
CA PRO A 155 -25.31 15.88 -13.31
C PRO A 155 -24.44 16.43 -12.19
N PRO A 156 -24.34 15.72 -11.07
CA PRO A 156 -23.55 16.15 -9.94
C PRO A 156 -22.05 16.18 -10.28
N ARG A 157 -21.35 17.21 -9.82
CA ARG A 157 -19.88 17.32 -9.97
C ARG A 157 -19.11 16.25 -9.19
N TYR A 158 -19.75 15.57 -8.24
CA TYR A 158 -19.14 14.51 -7.44
C TYR A 158 -19.65 13.15 -7.90
N SER A 159 -18.77 12.18 -7.92
CA SER A 159 -19.09 10.82 -8.27
C SER A 159 -18.37 9.85 -7.32
N PRO A 160 -19.07 9.28 -6.33
CA PRO A 160 -18.51 8.17 -5.57
C PRO A 160 -18.37 6.95 -6.47
N TYR A 161 -17.32 6.16 -6.25
CA TYR A 161 -17.06 4.96 -7.03
C TYR A 161 -16.48 3.84 -6.17
N LEU A 162 -16.72 2.63 -6.63
CA LEU A 162 -16.07 1.41 -6.16
C LEU A 162 -15.04 0.98 -7.18
N LEU A 163 -14.01 0.32 -6.70
CA LEU A 163 -12.97 -0.20 -7.58
C LEU A 163 -12.53 -1.59 -7.18
N GLY A 164 -12.11 -2.36 -8.19
CA GLY A 164 -11.53 -3.68 -8.02
C GLY A 164 -10.69 -4.05 -9.22
N GLY A 165 -9.65 -4.87 -8.99
CA GLY A 165 -8.74 -5.19 -10.08
C GLY A 165 -7.70 -6.23 -9.73
N VAL A 166 -6.70 -6.31 -10.59
CA VAL A 166 -5.51 -7.15 -10.43
C VAL A 166 -4.26 -6.29 -10.56
N GLY A 167 -3.30 -6.52 -9.66
CA GLY A 167 -2.00 -5.86 -9.66
C GLY A 167 -0.86 -6.87 -9.71
N TYR A 168 0.22 -6.47 -10.33
CA TYR A 168 1.51 -7.16 -10.26
C TYR A 168 2.47 -6.24 -9.50
N TYR A 169 2.96 -6.71 -8.35
CA TYR A 169 3.79 -5.90 -7.49
C TYR A 169 5.10 -6.58 -7.15
N SER A 170 6.11 -5.77 -6.90
CA SER A 170 7.39 -6.18 -6.34
C SER A 170 7.58 -5.56 -4.96
N PHE A 171 8.19 -6.32 -4.07
CA PHE A 171 8.55 -5.91 -2.72
C PHE A 171 9.93 -6.44 -2.35
N ASN A 172 10.59 -5.82 -1.38
CA ASN A 172 11.89 -6.28 -0.90
C ASN A 172 12.02 -5.94 0.60
N PRO A 173 11.68 -6.89 1.49
CA PRO A 173 11.79 -6.66 2.92
C PRO A 173 13.28 -6.54 3.32
N GLN A 174 13.57 -5.44 4.02
CA GLN A 174 14.88 -5.11 4.54
C GLN A 174 14.82 -4.83 6.03
N ALA A 175 15.83 -5.24 6.77
CA ALA A 175 16.02 -4.85 8.17
C ALA A 175 17.32 -4.07 8.38
N LYS A 176 17.31 -3.22 9.40
CA LYS A 176 18.50 -2.46 9.78
C LYS A 176 19.42 -3.33 10.65
N LEU A 177 20.66 -3.51 10.20
CA LEU A 177 21.74 -4.15 10.95
C LEU A 177 22.88 -3.16 11.14
N ALA A 178 23.07 -2.70 12.37
CA ALA A 178 23.91 -1.55 12.69
C ALA A 178 23.54 -0.33 11.83
N ASN A 179 24.41 0.14 10.95
CA ASN A 179 24.17 1.33 10.11
C ASN A 179 23.81 1.00 8.65
N ARG A 180 23.54 -0.27 8.30
CA ARG A 180 23.18 -0.66 6.94
C ARG A 180 21.83 -1.35 6.88
N TRP A 181 21.15 -1.22 5.74
CA TRP A 181 19.97 -2.00 5.42
C TRP A 181 20.39 -3.29 4.72
N VAL A 182 19.79 -4.39 5.12
CA VAL A 182 20.11 -5.75 4.63
C VAL A 182 18.81 -6.37 4.13
N ASP A 183 18.86 -6.92 2.91
CA ASP A 183 17.76 -7.65 2.33
C ASP A 183 17.52 -8.95 3.11
N LEU A 184 16.27 -9.21 3.51
CA LEU A 184 15.93 -10.33 4.38
C LEU A 184 15.72 -11.63 3.60
N GLN A 185 15.07 -11.57 2.44
CA GLN A 185 14.76 -12.75 1.64
C GLN A 185 15.98 -13.64 1.36
N PRO A 186 17.17 -13.11 0.95
CA PRO A 186 18.34 -13.95 0.74
C PRO A 186 18.89 -14.61 2.01
N LEU A 187 18.53 -14.08 3.19
CA LEU A 187 19.02 -14.60 4.47
C LEU A 187 18.22 -15.79 4.99
N SER A 188 17.07 -16.10 4.38
CA SER A 188 16.23 -17.23 4.82
C SER A 188 16.01 -17.22 6.33
N THR A 189 15.52 -16.10 6.87
CA THR A 189 15.45 -15.84 8.32
C THR A 189 14.60 -16.85 9.10
N GLU A 190 13.73 -17.57 8.40
CA GLU A 190 12.94 -18.69 8.91
C GLU A 190 13.33 -20.05 8.31
N GLY A 191 14.50 -20.14 7.67
CA GLY A 191 14.98 -21.37 7.03
C GLY A 191 14.34 -21.67 5.67
N GLN A 192 13.85 -20.64 4.97
CA GLN A 192 13.24 -20.80 3.65
C GLN A 192 14.27 -21.37 2.65
N GLY A 193 13.93 -22.51 2.05
CA GLY A 193 14.80 -23.22 1.11
C GLY A 193 15.89 -24.07 1.75
N PHE A 194 15.91 -24.21 3.08
CA PHE A 194 16.86 -25.09 3.76
C PHE A 194 16.43 -26.55 3.69
N VAL A 195 17.42 -27.44 3.66
CA VAL A 195 17.17 -28.89 3.64
C VAL A 195 16.47 -29.41 4.88
N GLU A 196 16.64 -28.71 6.02
CA GLU A 196 16.00 -29.02 7.31
C GLU A 196 14.54 -28.57 7.35
N TYR A 197 14.12 -27.69 6.42
CA TYR A 197 12.77 -27.11 6.37
C TYR A 197 12.17 -27.23 4.96
N PRO A 198 11.94 -28.44 4.43
CA PRO A 198 11.49 -28.67 3.06
C PRO A 198 10.08 -28.11 2.77
N ASP A 199 9.30 -27.87 3.80
CA ASP A 199 7.97 -27.27 3.76
C ASP A 199 7.99 -25.72 3.66
N ARG A 200 9.18 -25.11 3.70
CA ARG A 200 9.37 -23.66 3.63
C ARG A 200 10.08 -23.25 2.33
N PRO A 201 9.35 -23.11 1.22
CA PRO A 201 9.97 -22.65 -0.01
C PRO A 201 10.42 -21.19 0.09
N VAL A 202 11.45 -20.83 -0.68
CA VAL A 202 11.86 -19.44 -0.83
C VAL A 202 10.72 -18.64 -1.48
N TYR A 203 10.24 -17.60 -0.84
CA TYR A 203 9.16 -16.78 -1.38
C TYR A 203 9.64 -15.87 -2.52
N LYS A 204 8.72 -15.57 -3.45
CA LYS A 204 9.01 -14.69 -4.60
C LYS A 204 8.80 -13.24 -4.23
N LEU A 205 9.74 -12.36 -4.61
CA LEU A 205 9.66 -10.91 -4.40
C LEU A 205 8.72 -10.19 -5.39
N LYS A 206 8.19 -10.90 -6.39
CA LYS A 206 7.25 -10.39 -7.37
C LYS A 206 6.02 -11.29 -7.37
N GLN A 207 4.85 -10.71 -7.16
CA GLN A 207 3.61 -11.46 -6.98
C GLN A 207 2.40 -10.70 -7.52
N ILE A 208 1.27 -11.37 -7.60
CA ILE A 208 -0.03 -10.79 -7.92
C ILE A 208 -0.73 -10.38 -6.63
N ASN A 209 -1.45 -9.26 -6.67
CA ASN A 209 -2.37 -8.82 -5.65
C ASN A 209 -3.73 -8.47 -6.25
N PHE A 210 -4.71 -8.25 -5.38
CA PHE A 210 -6.05 -7.84 -5.75
C PHE A 210 -6.39 -6.52 -5.05
N PRO A 211 -6.24 -5.37 -5.74
CA PRO A 211 -6.68 -4.08 -5.22
C PRO A 211 -8.22 -4.03 -5.17
N LEU A 212 -8.76 -3.61 -4.03
CA LEU A 212 -10.17 -3.36 -3.78
C LEU A 212 -10.30 -2.04 -3.05
N GLY A 213 -11.27 -1.21 -3.42
CA GLY A 213 -11.36 0.09 -2.78
C GLY A 213 -12.60 0.89 -3.14
N ALA A 214 -12.60 2.11 -2.66
CA ALA A 214 -13.63 3.08 -2.94
C ALA A 214 -13.02 4.49 -2.97
N GLY A 215 -13.67 5.37 -3.71
CA GLY A 215 -13.24 6.75 -3.82
C GLY A 215 -14.40 7.68 -4.15
N ILE A 216 -14.07 8.95 -4.18
CA ILE A 216 -14.95 10.00 -4.66
C ILE A 216 -14.17 10.85 -5.67
N LYS A 217 -14.73 11.02 -6.85
CA LYS A 217 -14.26 11.93 -7.89
C LYS A 217 -15.02 13.25 -7.76
N TYR A 218 -14.31 14.38 -7.87
CA TYR A 218 -14.90 15.70 -7.95
C TYR A 218 -14.36 16.43 -9.18
N GLU A 219 -15.24 16.92 -10.03
CA GLU A 219 -14.89 17.68 -11.23
C GLU A 219 -14.69 19.16 -10.89
N LEU A 220 -13.44 19.61 -10.95
CA LEU A 220 -13.06 20.99 -10.73
C LEU A 220 -13.37 21.87 -11.98
N SER A 221 -13.14 21.29 -13.14
CA SER A 221 -13.45 21.89 -14.46
C SER A 221 -13.71 20.79 -15.49
N ASP A 222 -13.98 21.13 -16.75
CA ASP A 222 -14.17 20.15 -17.84
C ASP A 222 -13.01 19.20 -18.02
N VAL A 223 -11.81 19.71 -17.80
CA VAL A 223 -10.57 18.99 -18.08
C VAL A 223 -9.87 18.53 -16.80
N LEU A 224 -10.23 19.08 -15.63
CA LEU A 224 -9.53 18.79 -14.39
C LEU A 224 -10.48 18.19 -13.35
N ASN A 225 -10.09 17.07 -12.78
CA ASN A 225 -10.76 16.48 -11.64
C ASN A 225 -9.78 16.13 -10.52
N VAL A 226 -10.32 16.04 -9.32
CA VAL A 226 -9.64 15.56 -8.12
C VAL A 226 -10.36 14.33 -7.59
N ARG A 227 -9.60 13.38 -7.07
CA ARG A 227 -10.14 12.15 -6.47
C ARG A 227 -9.55 11.93 -5.10
N GLY A 228 -10.38 11.53 -4.14
CA GLY A 228 -9.96 10.96 -2.87
C GLY A 228 -10.24 9.46 -2.90
N GLU A 229 -9.23 8.61 -2.64
CA GLU A 229 -9.35 7.17 -2.85
C GLU A 229 -8.69 6.38 -1.71
N PHE A 230 -9.37 5.35 -1.23
CA PHE A 230 -8.82 4.31 -0.37
C PHE A 230 -8.73 3.01 -1.15
N VAL A 231 -7.54 2.38 -1.16
CA VAL A 231 -7.33 1.08 -1.82
C VAL A 231 -6.65 0.11 -0.88
N TYR A 232 -7.26 -1.03 -0.69
CA TYR A 232 -6.75 -2.16 0.06
C TYR A 232 -6.28 -3.25 -0.90
N ARG A 233 -5.05 -3.77 -0.72
CA ARG A 233 -4.48 -4.84 -1.54
C ARG A 233 -4.48 -6.14 -0.77
N VAL A 234 -5.25 -7.11 -1.28
CA VAL A 234 -5.23 -8.49 -0.79
C VAL A 234 -4.02 -9.19 -1.40
N LEU A 235 -3.13 -9.71 -0.55
CA LEU A 235 -1.91 -10.40 -0.97
C LEU A 235 -2.07 -11.92 -0.87
N GLY A 236 -1.33 -12.64 -1.70
CA GLY A 236 -1.21 -14.11 -1.61
C GLY A 236 -0.13 -14.57 -0.64
N THR A 237 0.75 -13.68 -0.20
CA THR A 237 1.90 -13.96 0.67
C THR A 237 1.68 -13.53 2.10
N ASP A 238 2.44 -14.13 3.01
CA ASP A 238 2.61 -13.79 4.41
C ASP A 238 4.08 -13.39 4.69
N TYR A 239 4.81 -13.00 3.66
CA TYR A 239 6.23 -12.64 3.73
C TYR A 239 6.51 -11.21 3.25
N LEU A 240 5.51 -10.32 3.29
CA LEU A 240 5.73 -8.90 2.99
C LEU A 240 6.75 -8.28 3.96
N ASP A 241 6.76 -8.78 5.21
CA ASP A 241 7.63 -8.36 6.31
C ASP A 241 8.70 -9.42 6.68
N ASP A 242 8.82 -10.51 5.91
CA ASP A 242 9.74 -11.64 6.16
C ASP A 242 9.44 -12.42 7.45
N VAL A 243 8.20 -12.34 7.98
CA VAL A 243 7.76 -13.03 9.19
C VAL A 243 6.48 -13.81 8.93
N SER A 244 6.50 -15.13 9.13
CA SER A 244 5.35 -15.99 8.88
C SER A 244 5.25 -17.17 9.87
N THR A 245 6.33 -17.90 10.10
CA THR A 245 6.29 -19.22 10.73
C THR A 245 6.93 -19.27 12.12
N THR A 246 8.05 -19.95 12.25
CA THR A 246 8.74 -20.21 13.51
C THR A 246 10.22 -19.83 13.41
N TYR A 247 10.87 -19.69 14.56
CA TYR A 247 12.31 -19.48 14.62
C TYR A 247 13.06 -20.69 14.06
N VAL A 248 14.02 -20.41 13.18
CA VAL A 248 14.94 -21.40 12.61
C VAL A 248 15.98 -21.83 13.65
N ASP A 249 16.42 -23.09 13.58
CA ASP A 249 17.60 -23.53 14.35
C ASP A 249 18.86 -22.84 13.78
N PRO A 250 19.60 -22.07 14.60
CA PRO A 250 20.81 -21.41 14.14
C PRO A 250 21.87 -22.34 13.55
N VAL A 251 21.90 -23.61 13.96
CA VAL A 251 22.82 -24.62 13.42
C VAL A 251 22.60 -24.85 11.93
N ALA A 252 21.37 -24.70 11.44
CA ALA A 252 21.05 -24.87 10.01
C ALA A 252 21.81 -23.87 9.10
N TYR A 253 22.16 -22.69 9.59
CA TYR A 253 22.96 -21.73 8.82
C TYR A 253 24.39 -22.19 8.55
N ALA A 254 24.92 -23.06 9.43
CA ALA A 254 26.26 -23.63 9.28
C ALA A 254 26.30 -24.87 8.35
N ASN A 255 25.14 -25.40 7.99
CA ASN A 255 25.06 -26.54 7.08
C ASN A 255 25.52 -26.16 5.66
N PRO A 256 26.58 -26.77 5.11
CA PRO A 256 27.09 -26.46 3.78
C PRO A 256 26.04 -26.67 2.66
N ALA A 257 25.09 -27.59 2.85
CA ALA A 257 24.02 -27.86 1.89
C ALA A 257 23.11 -26.63 1.65
N ASN A 258 23.02 -25.72 2.62
CA ASN A 258 22.23 -24.50 2.51
C ASN A 258 22.96 -23.35 1.80
N GLY A 259 24.25 -23.51 1.44
CA GLY A 259 25.00 -22.60 0.55
C GLY A 259 25.29 -21.22 1.11
N PHE A 260 25.44 -21.08 2.43
CA PHE A 260 25.70 -19.78 3.06
C PHE A 260 27.20 -19.49 3.18
N SER A 261 27.64 -18.34 2.71
CA SER A 261 29.00 -17.83 3.00
C SER A 261 29.07 -17.37 4.47
N VAL A 262 30.28 -17.33 5.04
CA VAL A 262 30.50 -16.91 6.44
C VAL A 262 29.89 -15.53 6.75
N LYS A 263 30.02 -14.57 5.84
CA LYS A 263 29.42 -13.24 6.01
C LYS A 263 27.90 -13.31 6.03
N LYS A 264 27.30 -14.09 5.14
CA LYS A 264 25.86 -14.28 5.02
C LYS A 264 25.30 -14.98 6.26
N GLN A 265 26.01 -16.00 6.78
CA GLN A 265 25.66 -16.67 8.03
C GLN A 265 25.62 -15.69 9.20
N ALA A 266 26.62 -14.83 9.34
CA ALA A 266 26.69 -13.86 10.44
C ALA A 266 25.54 -12.84 10.41
N ASP A 267 25.13 -12.38 9.22
CA ASP A 267 23.99 -11.48 9.06
C ASP A 267 22.67 -12.21 9.33
N ALA A 268 22.50 -13.41 8.78
CA ALA A 268 21.32 -14.24 8.96
C ALA A 268 21.11 -14.58 10.44
N PHE A 269 22.17 -14.99 11.14
CA PHE A 269 22.14 -15.30 12.56
C PHE A 269 21.64 -14.13 13.42
N LYS A 270 22.07 -12.89 13.09
CA LYS A 270 21.67 -11.69 13.82
C LYS A 270 20.25 -11.23 13.50
N LEU A 271 19.74 -11.52 12.30
CA LEU A 271 18.45 -11.02 11.82
C LEU A 271 17.31 -12.05 11.95
N SER A 272 17.62 -13.35 12.02
CA SER A 272 16.62 -14.40 12.26
C SER A 272 16.05 -14.38 13.68
N ASP A 273 16.89 -14.06 14.67
CA ASP A 273 16.48 -13.97 16.08
C ASP A 273 16.97 -12.68 16.73
N ARG A 274 16.09 -11.68 16.79
CA ARG A 274 16.34 -10.36 17.37
C ARG A 274 15.72 -10.18 18.76
N GLN A 275 15.26 -11.26 19.39
CA GLN A 275 14.60 -11.19 20.70
C GLN A 275 15.42 -10.42 21.73
N LEU A 276 14.75 -9.51 22.44
CA LEU A 276 15.34 -8.77 23.57
C LEU A 276 15.73 -9.73 24.71
N ASN A 277 14.85 -10.70 24.98
CA ASN A 277 15.08 -11.80 25.90
C ASN A 277 14.89 -13.10 25.13
N LYS A 278 15.86 -14.01 25.18
CA LYS A 278 15.84 -15.29 24.43
C LYS A 278 14.90 -16.30 25.10
N VAL A 279 13.59 -16.01 25.09
CA VAL A 279 12.56 -16.86 25.71
C VAL A 279 11.95 -17.88 24.75
N THR A 280 12.03 -17.63 23.44
CA THR A 280 11.47 -18.51 22.41
C THR A 280 12.61 -19.15 21.64
N GLY A 281 12.76 -20.46 21.75
CA GLY A 281 13.79 -21.23 21.06
C GLY A 281 13.41 -21.60 19.61
N PRO A 282 14.29 -22.35 18.91
CA PRO A 282 14.03 -22.92 17.59
C PRO A 282 12.70 -23.70 17.56
N GLY A 283 11.95 -23.59 16.48
CA GLY A 283 10.61 -24.17 16.34
C GLY A 283 9.50 -23.42 17.06
N GLY A 284 9.83 -22.46 17.94
CA GLY A 284 8.84 -21.61 18.59
C GLY A 284 8.26 -20.57 17.63
N LYS A 285 7.06 -20.07 17.93
CA LYS A 285 6.31 -19.16 17.05
C LYS A 285 7.04 -17.83 16.83
N ARG A 286 7.27 -17.46 15.56
CA ARG A 286 7.79 -16.16 15.14
C ARG A 286 6.71 -15.29 14.49
N GLY A 287 5.89 -15.87 13.62
CA GLY A 287 4.77 -15.25 12.92
C GLY A 287 3.48 -16.07 12.96
N SER A 288 2.55 -15.81 12.06
CA SER A 288 1.26 -16.49 11.96
C SER A 288 0.86 -16.79 10.50
N PRO A 289 1.26 -17.91 9.91
CA PRO A 289 1.06 -18.22 8.50
C PRO A 289 -0.42 -18.29 8.07
N ALA A 290 -1.33 -18.32 9.04
CA ALA A 290 -2.77 -18.33 8.78
C ALA A 290 -3.34 -16.97 8.38
N GLN A 291 -2.58 -15.89 8.57
CA GLN A 291 -3.02 -14.52 8.27
C GLN A 291 -2.11 -13.94 7.20
N LYS A 292 -2.67 -13.80 5.98
CA LYS A 292 -1.94 -13.18 4.88
C LYS A 292 -1.74 -11.70 5.13
N ASP A 293 -0.59 -11.20 4.73
CA ASP A 293 -0.28 -9.79 4.77
C ASP A 293 -1.16 -8.98 3.80
N ALA A 294 -1.27 -7.69 4.06
CA ALA A 294 -1.95 -6.74 3.21
C ALA A 294 -1.25 -5.38 3.28
N PHE A 295 -1.46 -4.55 2.28
CA PHE A 295 -1.14 -3.12 2.38
C PHE A 295 -2.26 -2.28 1.79
N PHE A 296 -2.31 -1.02 2.17
CA PHE A 296 -3.34 -0.11 1.70
C PHE A 296 -2.78 1.29 1.47
N THR A 297 -3.50 2.08 0.69
CA THR A 297 -3.16 3.47 0.41
C THR A 297 -4.37 4.38 0.62
N PHE A 298 -4.09 5.60 1.07
CA PHE A 298 -4.99 6.74 0.93
C PHE A 298 -4.37 7.72 -0.05
N ASN A 299 -5.07 8.02 -1.11
CA ASN A 299 -4.56 8.78 -2.24
C ASN A 299 -5.40 10.03 -2.49
N ILE A 300 -4.73 11.11 -2.86
CA ILE A 300 -5.31 12.20 -3.62
C ILE A 300 -4.79 12.07 -5.04
N LYS A 301 -5.67 12.10 -6.02
CA LYS A 301 -5.33 12.02 -7.45
C LYS A 301 -5.79 13.28 -8.15
N LEU A 302 -4.98 13.76 -9.09
CA LEU A 302 -5.33 14.82 -10.02
C LEU A 302 -5.37 14.21 -11.41
N GLY A 303 -6.50 14.36 -12.10
CA GLY A 303 -6.75 13.81 -13.42
C GLY A 303 -7.06 14.90 -14.44
N LEU A 304 -6.49 14.73 -15.62
CA LEU A 304 -6.77 15.54 -16.81
C LEU A 304 -7.59 14.71 -17.78
N ALA A 305 -8.82 15.17 -18.06
CA ALA A 305 -9.70 14.58 -19.07
C ALA A 305 -9.25 14.96 -20.47
N ILE A 306 -9.23 13.99 -21.37
CA ILE A 306 -8.81 14.13 -22.77
C ILE A 306 -9.98 13.68 -23.66
N GLY A 307 -10.21 14.37 -24.77
CA GLY A 307 -11.24 13.99 -25.74
C GLY A 307 -12.60 14.64 -25.50
N ARG A 308 -12.69 15.63 -24.61
CA ARG A 308 -13.86 16.51 -24.55
C ARG A 308 -13.77 17.56 -25.67
N GLU A 309 -14.70 17.53 -26.59
CA GLU A 309 -14.79 18.56 -27.64
C GLU A 309 -15.34 19.85 -27.02
N ARG A 310 -14.60 20.94 -27.23
CA ARG A 310 -15.14 22.29 -26.98
C ARG A 310 -15.99 22.69 -28.17
N ILE A 311 -17.29 22.87 -27.98
CA ILE A 311 -18.07 23.64 -28.94
C ILE A 311 -17.63 25.07 -28.79
N ARG A 312 -17.14 25.64 -29.87
CA ARG A 312 -16.82 27.07 -30.03
C ARG A 312 -18.08 27.87 -30.32
#